data_3515461a1f5698905a8cd384e529d133
#
_entry.id   3515461a1f5698905a8cd384e529d133
#
_cell.length_a   1.000
_cell.length_b   1.000
_cell.length_c   1.000
_cell.angle_alpha   90.00
_cell.angle_beta   90.00
_cell.angle_gamma   90.00
#
_symmetry.space_group_name_H-M   'P 1'
#
loop_
_entity.id
_entity.type
_entity.pdbx_description
1 polymer ?
#
loop_
_entity_poly.entity_id
_entity_poly.type
_entity_poly.pdbx_seq_one_letter_code
_entity_poly.pdbx_strand_id
1 'polypeptide(L)'
;MLRNDFNALDYISSCALKSDREIKIAKLAVAMVYEDHEGISIDRYINHLEKMSSEVERRYKALIKAGSDDDAATRLAALKHVISDTHNYQPDSEHHEILEGADMIRIIDRGLGCSTALGVLYMDAAHRQGWDVEGLNFPSRFLCRIEHQGERLIFDPSSACRMMEAHNLRALVKQTLGDEAELSTEYLKGLGTRQTIVHLCNHIKHRRIEMGEYAQALSMVKRMRMLIPEEYRLLLDAGVLFARTDDAEQARLCLNEYIEKAPNHYDREDARMLLSELPE
;
A
#
# COMPACT_ATOMS: atom_id res chain seq x y z
N MET A 1 -15.40 11.55 -27.45
CA MET A 1 -14.32 11.52 -26.47
C MET A 1 -14.98 11.90 -25.14
N LEU A 2 -15.42 10.92 -24.34
CA LEU A 2 -16.02 11.17 -23.02
C LEU A 2 -14.87 11.59 -22.12
N ARG A 3 -14.82 12.85 -21.71
CA ARG A 3 -13.95 13.30 -20.63
C ARG A 3 -14.40 12.54 -19.38
N ASN A 4 -13.54 11.72 -18.85
CA ASN A 4 -13.74 11.11 -17.54
C ASN A 4 -13.61 12.25 -16.52
N ASP A 5 -14.72 12.65 -15.88
CA ASP A 5 -14.74 13.75 -14.90
C ASP A 5 -14.09 13.37 -13.55
N PHE A 6 -13.35 12.23 -13.50
CA PHE A 6 -12.66 11.81 -12.30
C PHE A 6 -11.39 12.64 -12.08
N ASN A 7 -11.37 13.40 -11.00
CA ASN A 7 -10.18 14.10 -10.53
C ASN A 7 -9.51 13.26 -9.42
N ALA A 8 -8.36 12.67 -9.72
CA ALA A 8 -7.64 11.82 -8.79
C ALA A 8 -7.13 12.61 -7.56
N LEU A 9 -6.64 13.83 -7.76
CA LEU A 9 -6.12 14.67 -6.67
C LEU A 9 -7.22 15.09 -5.71
N ASP A 10 -8.40 15.47 -6.21
CA ASP A 10 -9.57 15.78 -5.37
C ASP A 10 -10.01 14.55 -4.58
N TYR A 11 -10.00 13.36 -5.22
CA TYR A 11 -10.35 12.13 -4.54
C TYR A 11 -9.36 11.79 -3.43
N ILE A 12 -8.05 11.89 -3.67
CA ILE A 12 -7.00 11.68 -2.67
C ILE A 12 -7.18 12.64 -1.49
N SER A 13 -7.35 13.94 -1.77
CA SER A 13 -7.60 14.96 -0.73
C SER A 13 -8.85 14.65 0.09
N SER A 14 -9.94 14.19 -0.56
CA SER A 14 -11.16 13.80 0.15
C SER A 14 -10.94 12.59 1.08
N CYS A 15 -10.04 11.68 0.71
CA CYS A 15 -9.69 10.52 1.55
C CYS A 15 -8.90 10.92 2.81
N ALA A 16 -8.15 12.04 2.79
CA ALA A 16 -7.46 12.55 3.98
C ALA A 16 -8.44 12.91 5.11
N LEU A 17 -9.67 13.29 4.78
CA LEU A 17 -10.69 13.73 5.72
C LEU A 17 -11.63 12.61 6.23
N LYS A 18 -11.53 11.40 5.66
CA LYS A 18 -12.37 10.25 6.00
C LYS A 18 -11.73 9.39 7.08
N SER A 19 -12.52 8.60 7.80
CA SER A 19 -11.97 7.50 8.58
C SER A 19 -11.42 6.41 7.66
N ASP A 20 -10.46 5.63 8.13
CA ASP A 20 -9.84 4.55 7.34
C ASP A 20 -10.85 3.53 6.82
N ARG A 21 -11.93 3.28 7.58
CA ARG A 21 -13.01 2.35 7.19
C ARG A 21 -13.89 2.85 6.05
N GLU A 22 -13.97 4.17 5.84
CA GLU A 22 -14.75 4.77 4.76
C GLU A 22 -13.97 4.83 3.44
N ILE A 23 -12.66 4.60 3.49
CA ILE A 23 -11.80 4.66 2.32
C ILE A 23 -11.87 3.34 1.55
N LYS A 24 -12.25 3.40 0.27
CA LYS A 24 -12.11 2.27 -0.66
C LYS A 24 -10.65 2.13 -1.05
N ILE A 25 -9.92 1.25 -0.37
CA ILE A 25 -8.46 1.19 -0.40
C ILE A 25 -7.91 0.96 -1.82
N ALA A 26 -8.46 0.01 -2.59
CA ALA A 26 -7.98 -0.25 -3.95
C ALA A 26 -8.32 0.89 -4.91
N LYS A 27 -9.48 1.58 -4.75
CA LYS A 27 -9.76 2.79 -5.51
C LYS A 27 -8.78 3.91 -5.20
N LEU A 28 -8.38 4.06 -3.94
CA LEU A 28 -7.34 5.03 -3.56
C LEU A 28 -5.99 4.66 -4.16
N ALA A 29 -5.60 3.37 -4.14
CA ALA A 29 -4.39 2.89 -4.79
C ALA A 29 -4.36 3.19 -6.31
N VAL A 30 -5.49 3.00 -7.00
CA VAL A 30 -5.63 3.40 -8.41
C VAL A 30 -5.49 4.91 -8.57
N ALA A 31 -6.14 5.72 -7.72
CA ALA A 31 -6.06 7.17 -7.78
C ALA A 31 -4.63 7.70 -7.58
N MET A 32 -3.83 7.04 -6.71
CA MET A 32 -2.44 7.43 -6.46
C MET A 32 -1.54 7.34 -7.68
N VAL A 33 -1.87 6.51 -8.66
CA VAL A 33 -1.07 6.33 -9.90
C VAL A 33 -1.79 6.83 -11.15
N TYR A 34 -3.05 7.25 -11.05
CA TYR A 34 -3.91 7.58 -12.19
C TYR A 34 -3.34 8.65 -13.12
N GLU A 35 -2.76 9.72 -12.54
CA GLU A 35 -2.16 10.82 -13.31
C GLU A 35 -0.90 10.40 -14.10
N ASP A 36 -0.32 9.24 -13.78
CA ASP A 36 0.86 8.70 -14.47
C ASP A 36 0.45 7.88 -15.72
N HIS A 37 -0.86 7.75 -15.98
CA HIS A 37 -1.44 6.97 -17.09
C HIS A 37 -2.32 7.84 -17.97
N GLU A 38 -1.90 8.09 -19.21
CA GLU A 38 -2.67 8.88 -20.16
C GLU A 38 -3.76 8.05 -20.87
N GLY A 39 -4.92 8.68 -21.08
CA GLY A 39 -5.98 8.13 -21.95
C GLY A 39 -6.75 6.94 -21.41
N ILE A 40 -6.60 6.59 -20.11
CA ILE A 40 -7.33 5.51 -19.48
C ILE A 40 -8.62 6.01 -18.81
N SER A 41 -9.63 5.13 -18.70
CA SER A 41 -10.81 5.37 -17.87
C SER A 41 -10.68 4.65 -16.54
N ILE A 42 -10.85 5.38 -15.45
CA ILE A 42 -10.84 4.79 -14.10
C ILE A 42 -11.98 3.78 -13.91
N ASP A 43 -13.12 3.97 -14.58
CA ASP A 43 -14.32 3.15 -14.42
C ASP A 43 -14.05 1.67 -14.71
N ARG A 44 -13.17 1.39 -15.69
CA ARG A 44 -12.75 0.02 -15.99
C ARG A 44 -12.18 -0.70 -14.77
N TYR A 45 -11.32 -0.01 -14.03
CA TYR A 45 -10.63 -0.55 -12.84
C TYR A 45 -11.60 -0.64 -11.65
N ILE A 46 -12.42 0.37 -11.45
CA ILE A 46 -13.43 0.36 -10.38
C ILE A 46 -14.45 -0.75 -10.59
N ASN A 47 -14.97 -0.90 -11.82
CA ASN A 47 -15.92 -1.97 -12.15
C ASN A 47 -15.29 -3.36 -11.98
N HIS A 48 -13.99 -3.53 -12.29
CA HIS A 48 -13.27 -4.77 -12.05
C HIS A 48 -13.21 -5.10 -10.55
N LEU A 49 -12.85 -4.14 -9.71
CA LEU A 49 -12.79 -4.30 -8.25
C LEU A 49 -14.17 -4.61 -7.64
N GLU A 50 -15.23 -3.98 -8.15
CA GLU A 50 -16.61 -4.23 -7.73
C GLU A 50 -17.09 -5.64 -8.14
N LYS A 51 -16.76 -6.06 -9.36
CA LYS A 51 -17.04 -7.44 -9.83
C LYS A 51 -16.35 -8.46 -8.94
N MET A 52 -15.06 -8.28 -8.67
CA MET A 52 -14.27 -9.18 -7.83
C MET A 52 -14.86 -9.28 -6.41
N SER A 53 -15.26 -8.17 -5.81
CA SER A 53 -15.93 -8.16 -4.51
C SER A 53 -17.26 -8.93 -4.53
N SER A 54 -18.08 -8.77 -5.57
CA SER A 54 -19.34 -9.50 -5.73
C SER A 54 -19.12 -11.00 -5.91
N GLU A 55 -18.00 -11.39 -6.51
CA GLU A 55 -17.61 -12.81 -6.64
C GLU A 55 -17.17 -13.40 -5.31
N VAL A 56 -16.48 -12.63 -4.46
CA VAL A 56 -16.16 -13.02 -3.07
C VAL A 56 -17.42 -13.26 -2.27
N GLU A 57 -18.41 -12.36 -2.34
CA GLU A 57 -19.68 -12.52 -1.67
C GLU A 57 -20.41 -13.82 -2.09
N ARG A 58 -20.48 -14.06 -3.40
CA ARG A 58 -21.10 -15.28 -3.95
C ARG A 58 -20.39 -16.55 -3.47
N ARG A 59 -19.05 -16.54 -3.49
CA ARG A 59 -18.24 -17.67 -3.06
C ARG A 59 -18.43 -17.94 -1.57
N TYR A 60 -18.39 -16.92 -0.73
CA TYR A 60 -18.63 -17.04 0.70
C TYR A 60 -20.02 -17.64 0.98
N LYS A 61 -21.08 -17.08 0.36
CA LYS A 61 -22.45 -17.60 0.51
C LYS A 61 -22.57 -19.08 0.09
N ALA A 62 -21.84 -19.49 -0.95
CA ALA A 62 -21.81 -20.88 -1.40
C ALA A 62 -21.13 -21.80 -0.37
N LEU A 63 -20.05 -21.36 0.29
CA LEU A 63 -19.36 -22.10 1.34
C LEU A 63 -20.28 -22.29 2.57
N ILE A 64 -20.92 -21.22 3.04
CA ILE A 64 -21.88 -21.31 4.15
C ILE A 64 -23.04 -22.26 3.82
N LYS A 65 -23.59 -22.15 2.60
CA LYS A 65 -24.66 -23.05 2.16
C LYS A 65 -24.23 -24.53 2.08
N ALA A 66 -22.94 -24.77 1.82
CA ALA A 66 -22.37 -26.11 1.81
C ALA A 66 -22.03 -26.66 3.21
N GLY A 67 -22.29 -25.88 4.27
CA GLY A 67 -22.10 -26.31 5.66
C GLY A 67 -20.80 -25.83 6.30
N SER A 68 -20.05 -24.92 5.68
CA SER A 68 -18.92 -24.29 6.35
C SER A 68 -19.38 -23.32 7.43
N ASP A 69 -18.62 -23.21 8.52
CA ASP A 69 -18.87 -22.24 9.58
C ASP A 69 -18.52 -20.80 9.10
N ASP A 70 -19.19 -19.79 9.70
CA ASP A 70 -18.77 -18.38 9.51
C ASP A 70 -17.60 -18.07 10.44
N ASP A 71 -16.40 -18.41 10.00
CA ASP A 71 -15.14 -18.18 10.70
C ASP A 71 -14.13 -17.44 9.81
N ALA A 72 -12.99 -17.05 10.38
CA ALA A 72 -11.94 -16.34 9.66
C ALA A 72 -11.36 -17.20 8.51
N ALA A 73 -11.28 -18.50 8.69
CA ALA A 73 -10.74 -19.42 7.69
C ALA A 73 -11.65 -19.53 6.46
N THR A 74 -12.97 -19.64 6.65
CA THR A 74 -13.95 -19.68 5.55
C THR A 74 -13.98 -18.37 4.77
N ARG A 75 -13.88 -17.22 5.45
CA ARG A 75 -13.75 -15.90 4.81
C ARG A 75 -12.48 -15.78 3.99
N LEU A 76 -11.33 -16.20 4.56
CA LEU A 76 -10.05 -16.22 3.84
C LEU A 76 -10.10 -17.17 2.64
N ALA A 77 -10.74 -18.33 2.75
CA ALA A 77 -10.92 -19.28 1.65
C ALA A 77 -11.74 -18.66 0.50
N ALA A 78 -12.77 -17.87 0.81
CA ALA A 78 -13.55 -17.16 -0.21
C ALA A 78 -12.71 -16.10 -0.95
N LEU A 79 -11.93 -15.29 -0.21
CA LEU A 79 -11.01 -14.31 -0.75
C LEU A 79 -9.95 -14.97 -1.66
N LYS A 80 -9.27 -16.00 -1.16
CA LYS A 80 -8.26 -16.74 -1.92
C LYS A 80 -8.82 -17.29 -3.22
N HIS A 81 -9.98 -17.97 -3.15
CA HIS A 81 -10.60 -18.56 -4.33
C HIS A 81 -10.86 -17.55 -5.45
N VAL A 82 -11.31 -16.34 -5.09
CA VAL A 82 -11.61 -15.33 -6.11
C VAL A 82 -10.34 -14.64 -6.57
N ILE A 83 -9.52 -14.11 -5.67
CA ILE A 83 -8.39 -13.25 -6.01
C ILE A 83 -7.25 -14.07 -6.63
N SER A 84 -6.84 -15.16 -5.97
CA SER A 84 -5.72 -15.99 -6.42
C SER A 84 -6.14 -17.03 -7.47
N ASP A 85 -7.20 -17.82 -7.17
CA ASP A 85 -7.48 -19.00 -7.99
C ASP A 85 -8.31 -18.65 -9.26
N THR A 86 -9.23 -17.65 -9.18
CA THR A 86 -10.11 -17.27 -10.30
C THR A 86 -9.53 -16.13 -11.13
N HIS A 87 -9.09 -15.03 -10.48
CA HIS A 87 -8.50 -13.88 -11.17
C HIS A 87 -7.00 -14.00 -11.38
N ASN A 88 -6.36 -15.04 -10.83
CA ASN A 88 -4.95 -15.37 -11.02
C ASN A 88 -3.99 -14.23 -10.60
N TYR A 89 -4.35 -13.46 -9.56
CA TYR A 89 -3.43 -12.49 -8.99
C TYR A 89 -2.30 -13.20 -8.26
N GLN A 90 -1.07 -12.94 -8.69
CA GLN A 90 0.13 -13.65 -8.23
C GLN A 90 1.27 -12.66 -7.92
N PRO A 91 2.26 -13.07 -7.11
CA PRO A 91 3.46 -12.28 -6.92
C PRO A 91 4.25 -12.18 -8.23
N ASP A 92 4.79 -11.00 -8.49
CA ASP A 92 5.76 -10.82 -9.55
C ASP A 92 7.12 -11.36 -9.08
N SER A 93 7.40 -12.63 -9.35
CA SER A 93 8.60 -13.34 -8.88
C SER A 93 9.84 -13.02 -9.71
N GLU A 94 9.66 -12.59 -10.97
CA GLU A 94 10.77 -12.30 -11.88
C GLU A 94 11.26 -10.85 -11.73
N HIS A 95 10.42 -9.99 -11.18
CA HIS A 95 10.61 -8.55 -11.20
C HIS A 95 10.27 -7.89 -9.85
N HIS A 96 10.77 -8.41 -8.74
CA HIS A 96 10.56 -7.85 -7.40
C HIS A 96 10.92 -6.36 -7.27
N GLU A 97 11.73 -5.85 -8.21
CA GLU A 97 12.23 -4.47 -8.23
C GLU A 97 11.56 -3.59 -9.29
N ILE A 98 10.53 -4.07 -10.00
CA ILE A 98 9.92 -3.28 -11.07
C ILE A 98 8.81 -2.37 -10.52
N LEU A 99 8.82 -1.12 -10.99
CA LEU A 99 7.79 -0.10 -10.75
C LEU A 99 6.37 -0.64 -10.98
N GLU A 100 6.20 -1.48 -12.00
CA GLU A 100 4.93 -2.07 -12.40
C GLU A 100 4.30 -2.97 -11.34
N GLY A 101 5.11 -3.60 -10.49
CA GLY A 101 4.63 -4.47 -9.40
C GLY A 101 3.98 -3.74 -8.22
N ALA A 102 4.08 -2.39 -8.16
CA ALA A 102 3.42 -1.55 -7.16
C ALA A 102 2.36 -0.61 -7.76
N ASP A 103 2.29 -0.51 -9.09
CA ASP A 103 1.30 0.30 -9.80
C ASP A 103 -0.03 -0.47 -9.93
N MET A 104 -1.05 -0.04 -9.19
CA MET A 104 -2.33 -0.76 -9.12
C MET A 104 -3.04 -0.90 -10.47
N ILE A 105 -2.88 0.05 -11.39
CA ILE A 105 -3.43 -0.02 -12.73
C ILE A 105 -2.78 -1.15 -13.51
N ARG A 106 -1.45 -1.21 -13.51
CA ARG A 106 -0.69 -2.28 -14.19
C ARG A 106 -0.92 -3.65 -13.55
N ILE A 107 -1.07 -3.69 -12.23
CA ILE A 107 -1.38 -4.94 -11.50
C ILE A 107 -2.74 -5.50 -11.92
N ILE A 108 -3.77 -4.66 -12.02
CA ILE A 108 -5.09 -5.09 -12.50
C ILE A 108 -5.03 -5.59 -13.95
N ASP A 109 -4.21 -4.95 -14.79
CA ASP A 109 -4.08 -5.35 -16.19
C ASP A 109 -3.26 -6.64 -16.39
N ARG A 110 -2.25 -6.91 -15.54
CA ARG A 110 -1.30 -8.01 -15.69
C ARG A 110 -1.58 -9.22 -14.80
N GLY A 111 -2.28 -9.00 -13.66
CA GLY A 111 -2.46 -10.01 -12.62
C GLY A 111 -1.22 -10.22 -11.73
N LEU A 112 -0.16 -9.42 -11.88
CA LEU A 112 1.12 -9.58 -11.16
C LEU A 112 1.40 -8.36 -10.30
N GLY A 113 1.76 -8.57 -9.01
CA GLY A 113 2.04 -7.47 -8.10
C GLY A 113 2.94 -7.83 -6.93
N CYS A 114 3.47 -6.80 -6.25
CA CYS A 114 4.20 -6.98 -5.00
C CYS A 114 3.25 -7.39 -3.86
N SER A 115 3.79 -7.90 -2.76
CA SER A 115 2.99 -8.38 -1.62
C SER A 115 2.05 -7.31 -1.06
N THR A 116 2.49 -6.05 -1.00
CA THR A 116 1.66 -4.93 -0.53
C THR A 116 0.47 -4.68 -1.45
N ALA A 117 0.69 -4.66 -2.76
CA ALA A 117 -0.37 -4.42 -3.74
C ALA A 117 -1.39 -5.55 -3.78
N LEU A 118 -0.93 -6.80 -3.71
CA LEU A 118 -1.82 -7.96 -3.55
C LEU A 118 -2.61 -7.84 -2.24
N GLY A 119 -1.96 -7.48 -1.14
CA GLY A 119 -2.63 -7.22 0.14
C GLY A 119 -3.74 -6.18 0.03
N VAL A 120 -3.53 -5.10 -0.72
CA VAL A 120 -4.55 -4.07 -0.99
C VAL A 120 -5.79 -4.67 -1.67
N LEU A 121 -5.62 -5.60 -2.63
CA LEU A 121 -6.76 -6.28 -3.27
C LEU A 121 -7.54 -7.14 -2.29
N TYR A 122 -6.85 -7.90 -1.43
CA TYR A 122 -7.49 -8.69 -0.37
C TYR A 122 -8.22 -7.82 0.64
N MET A 123 -7.61 -6.72 1.08
CA MET A 123 -8.23 -5.77 2.00
C MET A 123 -9.47 -5.11 1.38
N ASP A 124 -9.41 -4.64 0.13
CA ASP A 124 -10.56 -4.00 -0.54
C ASP A 124 -11.74 -4.96 -0.67
N ALA A 125 -11.48 -6.18 -1.14
CA ALA A 125 -12.51 -7.20 -1.30
C ALA A 125 -13.15 -7.59 0.05
N ALA A 126 -12.35 -7.70 1.12
CA ALA A 126 -12.81 -8.01 2.47
C ALA A 126 -13.60 -6.84 3.08
N HIS A 127 -13.09 -5.61 3.01
CA HIS A 127 -13.75 -4.42 3.55
C HIS A 127 -15.13 -4.19 2.92
N ARG A 128 -15.28 -4.50 1.64
CA ARG A 128 -16.59 -4.43 0.94
C ARG A 128 -17.60 -5.47 1.45
N GLN A 129 -17.12 -6.56 2.05
CA GLN A 129 -17.98 -7.54 2.76
C GLN A 129 -18.22 -7.16 4.22
N GLY A 130 -17.64 -6.07 4.72
CA GLY A 130 -17.66 -5.71 6.13
C GLY A 130 -16.75 -6.61 7.00
N TRP A 131 -15.78 -7.28 6.39
CA TRP A 131 -14.81 -8.11 7.11
C TRP A 131 -13.59 -7.30 7.53
N ASP A 132 -13.05 -7.63 8.71
CA ASP A 132 -11.91 -6.95 9.30
C ASP A 132 -10.61 -7.60 8.78
N VAL A 133 -9.95 -6.92 7.84
CA VAL A 133 -8.64 -7.31 7.29
C VAL A 133 -7.72 -6.11 7.32
N GLU A 134 -6.57 -6.27 7.94
CA GLU A 134 -5.53 -5.25 8.06
C GLU A 134 -4.22 -5.71 7.43
N GLY A 135 -3.44 -4.75 6.93
CA GLY A 135 -2.05 -4.98 6.56
C GLY A 135 -1.14 -5.02 7.78
N LEU A 136 -0.05 -5.75 7.71
CA LEU A 136 1.00 -5.79 8.73
C LEU A 136 2.34 -5.38 8.09
N ASN A 137 3.03 -4.41 8.69
CA ASN A 137 4.38 -4.04 8.27
C ASN A 137 5.40 -5.01 8.86
N PHE A 138 5.41 -6.23 8.34
CA PHE A 138 6.31 -7.27 8.80
C PHE A 138 7.69 -7.12 8.12
N PRO A 139 8.81 -7.38 8.82
CA PRO A 139 10.14 -7.33 8.21
C PRO A 139 10.21 -8.17 6.93
N SER A 140 10.76 -7.61 5.86
CA SER A 140 10.93 -8.18 4.51
C SER A 140 9.67 -8.44 3.70
N ARG A 141 8.48 -8.45 4.30
CA ARG A 141 7.27 -8.91 3.60
C ARG A 141 6.02 -8.24 4.16
N PHE A 142 5.16 -7.78 3.26
CA PHE A 142 3.83 -7.34 3.66
C PHE A 142 2.94 -8.57 3.90
N LEU A 143 2.40 -8.68 5.11
CA LEU A 143 1.43 -9.71 5.48
C LEU A 143 0.06 -9.07 5.73
N CYS A 144 -0.99 -9.89 5.74
CA CYS A 144 -2.32 -9.46 6.12
C CYS A 144 -2.82 -10.28 7.33
N ARG A 145 -3.68 -9.66 8.12
CA ARG A 145 -4.41 -10.31 9.21
C ARG A 145 -5.91 -10.17 8.97
N ILE A 146 -6.63 -11.29 9.03
CA ILE A 146 -8.09 -11.31 9.08
C ILE A 146 -8.53 -11.62 10.52
N GLU A 147 -9.53 -10.88 11.00
CA GLU A 147 -10.09 -11.08 12.34
C GLU A 147 -11.60 -11.29 12.25
N HIS A 148 -12.11 -12.32 12.94
CA HIS A 148 -13.53 -12.57 13.07
C HIS A 148 -13.84 -13.30 14.39
N GLN A 149 -14.81 -12.79 15.19
CA GLN A 149 -15.27 -13.38 16.45
C GLN A 149 -14.14 -13.74 17.44
N GLY A 150 -13.04 -12.94 17.44
CA GLY A 150 -11.88 -13.18 18.30
C GLY A 150 -10.84 -14.14 17.72
N GLU A 151 -11.13 -14.81 16.60
CA GLU A 151 -10.14 -15.55 15.83
C GLU A 151 -9.31 -14.60 14.98
N ARG A 152 -7.98 -14.83 14.95
CA ARG A 152 -7.02 -14.03 14.17
C ARG A 152 -6.17 -14.96 13.33
N LEU A 153 -6.22 -14.77 12.02
CA LEU A 153 -5.36 -15.49 11.08
C LEU A 153 -4.46 -14.50 10.35
N ILE A 154 -3.16 -14.79 10.33
CA ILE A 154 -2.19 -14.05 9.53
C ILE A 154 -1.96 -14.84 8.24
N PHE A 155 -1.94 -14.16 7.11
CA PHE A 155 -1.70 -14.79 5.83
C PHE A 155 -0.78 -13.96 4.95
N ASP A 156 -0.09 -14.64 4.04
CA ASP A 156 0.77 -14.04 3.04
C ASP A 156 0.00 -13.87 1.71
N PRO A 157 -0.36 -12.64 1.30
CA PRO A 157 -1.08 -12.40 0.06
C PRO A 157 -0.27 -12.79 -1.19
N SER A 158 1.06 -12.83 -1.09
CA SER A 158 1.94 -13.22 -2.19
C SER A 158 2.21 -14.73 -2.29
N SER A 159 1.70 -15.52 -1.34
CA SER A 159 1.86 -16.98 -1.33
C SER A 159 0.49 -17.67 -1.32
N ALA A 160 -0.40 -17.24 -2.21
CA ALA A 160 -1.77 -17.76 -2.34
C ALA A 160 -2.51 -17.85 -0.98
N CYS A 161 -2.43 -16.81 -0.17
CA CYS A 161 -3.01 -16.74 1.19
C CYS A 161 -2.52 -17.85 2.14
N ARG A 162 -1.27 -18.26 2.00
CA ARG A 162 -0.68 -19.20 2.96
C ARG A 162 -0.81 -18.64 4.37
N MET A 163 -1.43 -19.40 5.26
CA MET A 163 -1.51 -19.06 6.68
C MET A 163 -0.12 -19.08 7.31
N MET A 164 0.15 -18.05 8.10
CA MET A 164 1.44 -17.83 8.76
C MET A 164 1.31 -18.09 10.25
N GLU A 165 1.76 -19.25 10.67
CA GLU A 165 1.84 -19.60 12.08
C GLU A 165 3.08 -18.98 12.76
N ALA A 166 3.10 -18.98 14.08
CA ALA A 166 4.18 -18.36 14.85
C ALA A 166 5.59 -18.89 14.48
N HIS A 167 5.71 -20.16 14.09
CA HIS A 167 7.00 -20.70 13.64
C HIS A 167 7.44 -20.15 12.28
N ASN A 168 6.48 -19.93 11.34
CA ASN A 168 6.77 -19.31 10.04
C ASN A 168 7.20 -17.85 10.21
N LEU A 169 6.51 -17.09 11.09
CA LEU A 169 6.84 -15.70 11.38
C LEU A 169 8.25 -15.58 12.01
N ARG A 170 8.59 -16.45 12.97
CA ARG A 170 9.95 -16.49 13.56
C ARG A 170 11.01 -16.80 12.50
N ALA A 171 10.74 -17.77 11.62
CA ALA A 171 11.68 -18.12 10.56
C ALA A 171 11.93 -16.92 9.61
N LEU A 172 10.87 -16.18 9.23
CA LEU A 172 11.00 -14.98 8.40
C LEU A 172 11.81 -13.88 9.09
N VAL A 173 11.58 -13.63 10.40
CA VAL A 173 12.34 -12.63 11.16
C VAL A 173 13.83 -12.98 11.16
N LYS A 174 14.17 -14.24 11.47
CA LYS A 174 15.56 -14.70 11.48
C LYS A 174 16.21 -14.62 10.10
N GLN A 175 15.49 -15.02 9.07
CA GLN A 175 16.00 -14.95 7.69
C GLN A 175 16.34 -13.50 7.27
N THR A 176 15.59 -12.51 7.77
CA THR A 176 15.72 -11.11 7.35
C THR A 176 16.65 -10.30 8.22
N LEU A 177 16.57 -10.48 9.55
CA LEU A 177 17.24 -9.67 10.55
C LEU A 177 18.40 -10.39 11.23
N GLY A 178 18.64 -11.68 10.90
CA GLY A 178 19.69 -12.50 11.48
C GLY A 178 19.18 -13.49 12.53
N ASP A 179 19.99 -14.52 12.81
CA ASP A 179 19.59 -15.67 13.64
C ASP A 179 19.24 -15.31 15.09
N GLU A 180 19.80 -14.23 15.62
CA GLU A 180 19.54 -13.72 16.97
C GLU A 180 18.27 -12.87 17.08
N ALA A 181 17.63 -12.54 15.93
CA ALA A 181 16.45 -11.72 15.94
C ALA A 181 15.21 -12.49 16.43
N GLU A 182 14.41 -11.83 17.26
CA GLU A 182 13.20 -12.39 17.82
C GLU A 182 11.93 -11.76 17.21
N LEU A 183 10.85 -12.52 17.23
CA LEU A 183 9.54 -12.04 16.79
C LEU A 183 9.01 -11.01 17.79
N SER A 184 8.91 -9.76 17.35
CA SER A 184 8.34 -8.65 18.14
C SER A 184 6.85 -8.48 17.87
N THR A 185 6.10 -8.08 18.90
CA THR A 185 4.70 -7.67 18.78
C THR A 185 4.52 -6.44 17.89
N GLU A 186 5.55 -5.60 17.75
CA GLU A 186 5.56 -4.43 16.86
C GLU A 186 5.34 -4.83 15.39
N TYR A 187 5.90 -5.98 14.96
CA TYR A 187 5.74 -6.50 13.61
C TYR A 187 4.30 -6.98 13.30
N LEU A 188 3.51 -7.15 14.35
CA LEU A 188 2.12 -7.62 14.25
C LEU A 188 1.10 -6.49 14.43
N LYS A 189 1.56 -5.24 14.54
CA LYS A 189 0.67 -4.08 14.57
C LYS A 189 0.02 -3.88 13.22
N GLY A 190 -1.30 -3.70 13.23
CA GLY A 190 -2.07 -3.40 12.03
C GLY A 190 -1.72 -2.03 11.45
N LEU A 191 -1.65 -1.96 10.15
CA LEU A 191 -1.55 -0.73 9.38
C LEU A 191 -2.95 -0.30 8.96
N GLY A 192 -3.30 0.95 9.23
CA GLY A 192 -4.52 1.55 8.70
C GLY A 192 -4.46 1.69 7.17
N THR A 193 -5.62 1.97 6.58
CA THR A 193 -5.78 2.10 5.12
C THR A 193 -4.79 3.10 4.52
N ARG A 194 -4.65 4.29 5.11
CA ARG A 194 -3.72 5.32 4.61
C ARG A 194 -2.27 4.89 4.71
N GLN A 195 -1.88 4.28 5.84
CA GLN A 195 -0.51 3.79 6.04
C GLN A 195 -0.17 2.67 5.05
N THR A 196 -1.11 1.78 4.76
CA THR A 196 -0.94 0.74 3.73
C THR A 196 -0.72 1.35 2.35
N ILE A 197 -1.48 2.39 1.98
CA ILE A 197 -1.29 3.08 0.69
C ILE A 197 0.04 3.81 0.64
N VAL A 198 0.45 4.49 1.71
CA VAL A 198 1.78 5.11 1.76
C VAL A 198 2.89 4.07 1.67
N HIS A 199 2.73 2.91 2.30
CA HIS A 199 3.67 1.80 2.16
C HIS A 199 3.77 1.32 0.70
N LEU A 200 2.64 1.17 0.00
CA LEU A 200 2.62 0.84 -1.43
C LEU A 200 3.31 1.92 -2.27
N CYS A 201 3.00 3.20 -2.03
CA CYS A 201 3.58 4.32 -2.77
C CYS A 201 5.09 4.48 -2.53
N ASN A 202 5.61 4.06 -1.37
CA ASN A 202 7.04 4.04 -1.11
C ASN A 202 7.80 3.12 -2.08
N HIS A 203 7.23 1.98 -2.48
CA HIS A 203 7.85 1.13 -3.51
C HIS A 203 8.00 1.89 -4.83
N ILE A 204 6.94 2.61 -5.26
CA ILE A 204 6.97 3.42 -6.48
C ILE A 204 8.00 4.56 -6.35
N LYS A 205 7.96 5.29 -5.23
CA LYS A 205 8.89 6.40 -4.96
C LYS A 205 10.35 5.95 -5.02
N HIS A 206 10.70 4.88 -4.29
CA HIS A 206 12.06 4.39 -4.25
C HIS A 206 12.55 3.96 -5.62
N ARG A 207 11.71 3.23 -6.37
CA ARG A 207 12.08 2.78 -7.71
C ARG A 207 12.30 3.94 -8.69
N ARG A 208 11.45 4.97 -8.64
CA ARG A 208 11.64 6.18 -9.47
C ARG A 208 12.94 6.92 -9.12
N ILE A 209 13.30 6.97 -7.82
CA ILE A 209 14.58 7.55 -7.37
C ILE A 209 15.76 6.74 -7.93
N GLU A 210 15.73 5.41 -7.85
CA GLU A 210 16.76 4.52 -8.39
C GLU A 210 16.94 4.68 -9.90
N MET A 211 15.84 4.94 -10.63
CA MET A 211 15.85 5.22 -12.07
C MET A 211 16.26 6.67 -12.42
N GLY A 212 16.47 7.54 -11.42
CA GLY A 212 16.75 8.97 -11.64
C GLY A 212 15.53 9.80 -12.03
N GLU A 213 14.33 9.24 -11.93
CA GLU A 213 13.06 9.90 -12.27
C GLU A 213 12.56 10.77 -11.11
N TYR A 214 13.38 11.76 -10.69
CA TYR A 214 13.12 12.56 -9.49
C TYR A 214 11.83 13.38 -9.54
N ALA A 215 11.46 13.89 -10.72
CA ALA A 215 10.21 14.65 -10.88
C ALA A 215 8.97 13.79 -10.66
N GLN A 216 8.98 12.54 -11.14
CA GLN A 216 7.90 11.58 -10.95
C GLN A 216 7.87 11.07 -9.49
N ALA A 217 9.04 10.85 -8.87
CA ALA A 217 9.14 10.52 -7.45
C ALA A 217 8.56 11.66 -6.59
N LEU A 218 8.88 12.91 -6.90
CA LEU A 218 8.32 14.09 -6.23
C LEU A 218 6.81 14.19 -6.39
N SER A 219 6.28 13.90 -7.59
CA SER A 219 4.83 13.87 -7.83
C SER A 219 4.15 12.83 -6.92
N MET A 220 4.73 11.65 -6.74
CA MET A 220 4.23 10.64 -5.80
C MET A 220 4.28 11.13 -4.35
N VAL A 221 5.37 11.74 -3.91
CA VAL A 221 5.49 12.29 -2.54
C VAL A 221 4.45 13.39 -2.29
N LYS A 222 4.18 14.25 -3.27
CA LYS A 222 3.13 15.27 -3.18
C LYS A 222 1.75 14.62 -2.94
N ARG A 223 1.40 13.57 -3.68
CA ARG A 223 0.15 12.80 -3.49
C ARG A 223 0.10 12.13 -2.10
N MET A 224 1.21 11.56 -1.64
CA MET A 224 1.30 10.98 -0.28
C MET A 224 1.08 12.04 0.80
N ARG A 225 1.66 13.24 0.66
CA ARG A 225 1.45 14.36 1.59
C ARG A 225 0.01 14.88 1.58
N MET A 226 -0.68 14.85 0.44
CA MET A 226 -2.11 15.17 0.36
C MET A 226 -2.95 14.15 1.15
N LEU A 227 -2.56 12.88 1.14
CA LEU A 227 -3.28 11.80 1.84
C LEU A 227 -3.02 11.79 3.35
N ILE A 228 -1.76 12.01 3.76
CA ILE A 228 -1.34 12.04 5.19
C ILE A 228 -0.50 13.31 5.43
N PRO A 229 -1.14 14.48 5.59
CA PRO A 229 -0.43 15.74 5.80
C PRO A 229 0.36 15.79 7.12
N GLU A 230 0.00 14.95 8.10
CA GLU A 230 0.66 14.87 9.41
C GLU A 230 1.98 14.07 9.38
N GLU A 231 2.25 13.30 8.30
CA GLU A 231 3.47 12.50 8.20
C GLU A 231 4.66 13.40 7.82
N TYR A 232 5.34 13.90 8.84
CA TYR A 232 6.45 14.85 8.70
C TYR A 232 7.64 14.29 7.91
N ARG A 233 7.86 12.96 7.89
CA ARG A 233 8.96 12.32 7.13
C ARG A 233 8.84 12.57 5.64
N LEU A 234 7.62 12.72 5.12
CA LEU A 234 7.40 13.07 3.71
C LEU A 234 7.89 14.49 3.36
N LEU A 235 8.12 15.36 4.35
CA LEU A 235 8.74 16.67 4.14
C LEU A 235 10.22 16.53 3.77
N LEU A 236 10.93 15.61 4.43
CA LEU A 236 12.33 15.32 4.10
C LEU A 236 12.43 14.75 2.68
N ASP A 237 11.59 13.76 2.35
CA ASP A 237 11.53 13.20 1.00
C ASP A 237 11.25 14.29 -0.04
N ALA A 238 10.28 15.18 0.21
CA ALA A 238 9.94 16.27 -0.69
C ALA A 238 11.11 17.26 -0.83
N GLY A 239 11.76 17.65 0.27
CA GLY A 239 12.89 18.58 0.27
C GLY A 239 14.04 18.08 -0.56
N VAL A 240 14.43 16.81 -0.37
CA VAL A 240 15.49 16.16 -1.16
C VAL A 240 15.12 16.10 -2.64
N LEU A 241 13.88 15.72 -2.96
CA LEU A 241 13.43 15.59 -4.36
C LEU A 241 13.28 16.96 -5.05
N PHE A 242 12.85 18.01 -4.34
CA PHE A 242 12.86 19.37 -4.88
C PHE A 242 14.30 19.83 -5.20
N ALA A 243 15.26 19.55 -4.31
CA ALA A 243 16.68 19.84 -4.57
C ALA A 243 17.20 19.10 -5.81
N ARG A 244 16.77 17.85 -6.04
CA ARG A 244 17.14 17.04 -7.20
C ARG A 244 16.45 17.48 -8.51
N THR A 245 15.41 18.30 -8.41
CA THR A 245 14.68 18.86 -9.55
C THR A 245 14.92 20.36 -9.72
N ASP A 246 16.02 20.88 -9.14
CA ASP A 246 16.49 22.27 -9.24
C ASP A 246 15.50 23.31 -8.68
N ASP A 247 14.62 22.92 -7.76
CA ASP A 247 13.70 23.82 -7.04
C ASP A 247 14.19 24.05 -5.60
N ALA A 248 15.28 24.84 -5.47
CA ALA A 248 15.93 25.10 -4.20
C ALA A 248 15.01 25.85 -3.21
N GLU A 249 14.09 26.69 -3.71
CA GLU A 249 13.15 27.42 -2.85
C GLU A 249 12.19 26.45 -2.13
N GLN A 250 11.53 25.55 -2.88
CA GLN A 250 10.63 24.55 -2.29
C GLN A 250 11.39 23.53 -1.43
N ALA A 251 12.63 23.19 -1.81
CA ALA A 251 13.49 22.35 -0.99
C ALA A 251 13.72 22.96 0.40
N ARG A 252 14.09 24.26 0.44
CA ARG A 252 14.28 24.99 1.70
C ARG A 252 13.02 25.02 2.56
N LEU A 253 11.86 25.30 1.96
CA LEU A 253 10.59 25.32 2.66
C LEU A 253 10.29 23.97 3.33
N CYS A 254 10.41 22.87 2.57
CA CYS A 254 10.16 21.53 3.08
C CYS A 254 11.15 21.11 4.17
N LEU A 255 12.46 21.38 3.99
CA LEU A 255 13.47 21.01 4.98
C LEU A 255 13.34 21.83 6.27
N ASN A 256 13.02 23.11 6.21
CA ASN A 256 12.77 23.92 7.39
C ASN A 256 11.55 23.41 8.17
N GLU A 257 10.44 23.13 7.49
CA GLU A 257 9.24 22.56 8.13
C GLU A 257 9.53 21.18 8.74
N TYR A 258 10.37 20.35 8.08
CA TYR A 258 10.81 19.08 8.65
C TYR A 258 11.61 19.27 9.93
N ILE A 259 12.57 20.22 9.96
CA ILE A 259 13.41 20.53 11.14
C ILE A 259 12.53 20.95 12.32
N GLU A 260 11.46 21.69 12.07
CA GLU A 260 10.51 22.10 13.12
C GLU A 260 9.72 20.92 13.69
N LYS A 261 9.31 19.95 12.85
CA LYS A 261 8.42 18.85 13.22
C LYS A 261 9.15 17.58 13.67
N ALA A 262 10.38 17.36 13.24
CA ALA A 262 11.12 16.14 13.56
C ALA A 262 11.45 16.06 15.07
N PRO A 263 11.08 14.96 15.75
CA PRO A 263 11.29 14.81 17.18
C PRO A 263 12.76 14.54 17.55
N ASN A 264 13.51 13.88 16.66
CA ASN A 264 14.87 13.45 16.90
C ASN A 264 15.88 14.55 16.54
N HIS A 265 16.85 14.80 17.42
CA HIS A 265 17.90 15.80 17.19
C HIS A 265 18.80 15.44 15.99
N TYR A 266 19.17 14.16 15.85
CA TYR A 266 20.03 13.71 14.75
C TYR A 266 19.36 13.93 13.39
N ASP A 267 18.07 13.58 13.27
CA ASP A 267 17.29 13.79 12.04
C ASP A 267 17.24 15.30 11.66
N ARG A 268 17.15 16.19 12.67
CA ARG A 268 17.18 17.64 12.46
C ARG A 268 18.54 18.13 11.99
N GLU A 269 19.65 17.60 12.54
CA GLU A 269 21.00 17.97 12.11
C GLU A 269 21.26 17.51 10.67
N ASP A 270 20.87 16.30 10.32
CA ASP A 270 21.00 15.78 8.94
C ASP A 270 20.24 16.68 7.94
N ALA A 271 19.03 17.10 8.31
CA ALA A 271 18.24 18.02 7.47
C ALA A 271 18.89 19.43 7.37
N ARG A 272 19.54 19.94 8.44
CA ARG A 272 20.30 21.21 8.39
C ARG A 272 21.52 21.12 7.47
N MET A 273 22.21 19.97 7.47
CA MET A 273 23.32 19.73 6.54
C MET A 273 22.82 19.79 5.09
N LEU A 274 21.75 19.08 4.77
CA LEU A 274 21.13 19.14 3.43
C LEU A 274 20.73 20.57 3.06
N LEU A 275 20.16 21.33 4.01
CA LEU A 275 19.77 22.72 3.79
C LEU A 275 20.97 23.63 3.46
N SER A 276 22.13 23.38 4.10
CA SER A 276 23.35 24.16 3.86
C SER A 276 24.03 23.87 2.50
N GLU A 277 23.72 22.72 1.91
CA GLU A 277 24.25 22.33 0.58
C GLU A 277 23.42 22.91 -0.59
N LEU A 278 22.23 23.47 -0.31
CA LEU A 278 21.40 24.04 -1.36
C LEU A 278 21.99 25.34 -1.92
N PRO A 279 21.97 25.54 -3.25
CA PRO A 279 22.40 26.77 -3.88
C PRO A 279 21.58 27.97 -3.37
N GLU A 280 22.18 29.17 -3.30
CA GLU A 280 21.52 30.42 -2.86
C GLU A 280 20.31 30.80 -3.73
#